data_f1a4f1e63800550f44a45f11c4aa3d32
#
_entry.id   f1a4f1e63800550f44a45f11c4aa3d32
#
_cell.length_a   1.000
_cell.length_b   1.000
_cell.length_c   1.000
_cell.angle_alpha   90.00
_cell.angle_beta   90.00
_cell.angle_gamma   90.00
#
_symmetry.space_group_name_H-M   'P 1'
#
loop_
_entity.id
_entity.type
_entity.pdbx_description
1 polymer ?
#
loop_
_entity_poly.entity_id
_entity_poly.type
_entity_poly.pdbx_seq_one_letter_code
_entity_poly.pdbx_strand_id
1 'polypeptide(L)'
;MLRLLAAPGAELLLPVIAPKPVLRVGDTVRSWARSAGIGSPRADQTWRAYASLSDAATRQAFLRTLRSVVDYRGQAVSALNRLYLNADLPTLLIWGDKDKIIPVAHGVAAHEAIPGSRLEILPGIGHYPHAEAPDDVMAILDDFFATRPAHTRKTG
;
A
#
# COMPACT_ATOMS: atom_id res chain seq x y z
N MET A 1 -4.82 -16.07 -1.82
CA MET A 1 -4.88 -15.75 -0.38
C MET A 1 -5.93 -14.69 -0.05
N LEU A 2 -5.94 -13.50 -0.63
CA LEU A 2 -6.91 -12.41 -0.33
C LEU A 2 -8.38 -12.84 -0.49
N ARG A 3 -8.71 -13.67 -1.50
CA ARG A 3 -10.08 -14.18 -1.71
C ARG A 3 -10.58 -15.04 -0.55
N LEU A 4 -9.70 -15.81 0.10
CA LEU A 4 -10.05 -16.60 1.29
C LEU A 4 -10.31 -15.73 2.51
N LEU A 5 -9.59 -14.60 2.64
CA LEU A 5 -9.80 -13.64 3.71
C LEU A 5 -11.08 -12.80 3.51
N ALA A 6 -11.55 -12.67 2.28
CA ALA A 6 -12.83 -12.02 1.98
C ALA A 6 -14.05 -12.91 2.33
N ALA A 7 -13.86 -14.23 2.47
CA ALA A 7 -14.93 -15.17 2.77
C ALA A 7 -15.54 -14.91 4.16
N PRO A 8 -16.85 -15.19 4.35
CA PRO A 8 -17.47 -15.20 5.67
C PRO A 8 -16.77 -16.16 6.63
N GLY A 9 -16.53 -15.76 7.87
CA GLY A 9 -15.82 -16.58 8.87
C GLY A 9 -14.31 -16.45 8.88
N ALA A 10 -13.70 -15.72 7.93
CA ALA A 10 -12.25 -15.48 7.92
C ALA A 10 -11.74 -14.78 9.19
N GLU A 11 -12.60 -14.02 9.87
CA GLU A 11 -12.32 -13.40 11.18
C GLU A 11 -11.95 -14.40 12.25
N LEU A 12 -12.44 -15.65 12.17
CA LEU A 12 -12.14 -16.71 13.13
C LEU A 12 -10.75 -17.31 12.91
N LEU A 13 -10.23 -17.24 11.69
CA LEU A 13 -8.92 -17.79 11.32
C LEU A 13 -7.77 -16.82 11.59
N LEU A 14 -8.00 -15.52 11.53
CA LEU A 14 -6.95 -14.51 11.69
C LEU A 14 -6.25 -14.51 13.06
N PRO A 15 -6.93 -14.73 14.20
CA PRO A 15 -6.24 -14.90 15.50
C PRO A 15 -5.32 -16.11 15.56
N VAL A 16 -5.59 -17.14 14.76
CA VAL A 16 -4.75 -18.33 14.65
C VAL A 16 -3.52 -18.05 13.78
N ILE A 17 -3.66 -17.17 12.81
CA ILE A 17 -2.57 -16.78 11.89
C ILE A 17 -1.57 -15.85 12.57
N ALA A 18 -2.02 -14.96 13.48
CA ALA A 18 -1.18 -14.00 14.18
C ALA A 18 -1.31 -14.11 15.72
N PRO A 19 -0.94 -15.25 16.32
CA PRO A 19 -1.06 -15.44 17.76
C PRO A 19 -0.04 -14.58 18.52
N LYS A 20 -0.47 -13.95 19.61
CA LYS A 20 0.37 -13.05 20.42
C LYS A 20 1.75 -13.62 20.82
N PRO A 21 1.89 -14.90 21.17
CA PRO A 21 3.22 -15.47 21.48
C PRO A 21 4.18 -15.42 20.30
N VAL A 22 3.69 -15.76 19.10
CA VAL A 22 4.51 -15.72 17.86
C VAL A 22 4.95 -14.29 17.55
N LEU A 23 4.07 -13.31 17.76
CA LEU A 23 4.41 -11.92 17.55
C LEU A 23 5.47 -11.43 18.51
N ARG A 24 5.41 -11.79 19.81
CA ARG A 24 6.43 -11.44 20.81
C ARG A 24 7.80 -12.00 20.44
N VAL A 25 7.86 -13.27 20.05
CA VAL A 25 9.11 -13.91 19.60
C VAL A 25 9.61 -13.21 18.34
N GLY A 26 8.75 -12.94 17.37
CA GLY A 26 9.09 -12.22 16.15
C GLY A 26 9.66 -10.83 16.41
N ASP A 27 9.05 -10.05 17.32
CA ASP A 27 9.54 -8.73 17.71
C ASP A 27 10.94 -8.80 18.37
N THR A 28 11.16 -9.78 19.22
CA THR A 28 12.46 -9.99 19.88
C THR A 28 13.55 -10.31 18.85
N VAL A 29 13.27 -11.28 17.96
CA VAL A 29 14.21 -11.68 16.90
C VAL A 29 14.54 -10.49 15.98
N ARG A 30 13.53 -9.70 15.60
CA ARG A 30 13.72 -8.54 14.75
C ARG A 30 14.48 -7.41 15.45
N SER A 31 14.22 -7.19 16.73
CA SER A 31 14.97 -6.22 17.52
C SER A 31 16.46 -6.59 17.56
N TRP A 32 16.76 -7.86 17.79
CA TRP A 32 18.13 -8.38 17.76
C TRP A 32 18.76 -8.25 16.37
N ALA A 33 18.05 -8.63 15.29
CA ALA A 33 18.54 -8.51 13.93
C ALA A 33 18.90 -7.06 13.57
N ARG A 34 18.04 -6.09 13.95
CA ARG A 34 18.32 -4.67 13.74
C ARG A 34 19.55 -4.20 14.50
N SER A 35 19.74 -4.62 15.75
CA SER A 35 20.94 -4.27 16.51
C SER A 35 22.23 -4.87 15.91
N ALA A 36 22.09 -5.95 15.15
CA ALA A 36 23.18 -6.58 14.40
C ALA A 36 23.34 -6.01 12.96
N GLY A 37 22.59 -4.95 12.60
CA GLY A 37 22.64 -4.38 11.25
C GLY A 37 21.96 -5.26 10.19
N ILE A 38 21.19 -6.28 10.61
CA ILE A 38 20.49 -7.21 9.73
C ILE A 38 19.02 -6.79 9.64
N GLY A 39 18.56 -6.40 8.48
CA GLY A 39 17.17 -6.03 8.26
C GLY A 39 16.97 -5.22 7.00
N SER A 40 15.71 -5.05 6.62
CA SER A 40 15.34 -4.16 5.54
C SER A 40 14.05 -3.40 5.87
N PRO A 41 13.90 -2.16 5.39
CA PRO A 41 12.67 -1.38 5.58
C PRO A 41 11.42 -2.12 5.11
N ARG A 42 11.52 -2.85 3.99
CA ARG A 42 10.45 -3.71 3.45
C ARG A 42 10.02 -4.78 4.45
N ALA A 43 10.97 -5.51 5.03
CA ALA A 43 10.68 -6.55 6.01
C ALA A 43 10.04 -5.97 7.27
N ASP A 44 10.47 -4.78 7.70
CA ASP A 44 9.88 -4.09 8.84
C ASP A 44 8.45 -3.64 8.59
N GLN A 45 8.15 -3.07 7.45
CA GLN A 45 6.78 -2.68 7.08
C GLN A 45 5.86 -3.90 6.96
N THR A 46 6.31 -4.96 6.29
CA THR A 46 5.54 -6.20 6.17
C THR A 46 5.23 -6.80 7.53
N TRP A 47 6.20 -6.81 8.45
CA TRP A 47 5.98 -7.30 9.81
C TRP A 47 4.98 -6.44 10.58
N ARG A 48 5.11 -5.11 10.53
CA ARG A 48 4.17 -4.19 11.20
C ARG A 48 2.74 -4.40 10.70
N ALA A 49 2.56 -4.52 9.39
CA ALA A 49 1.26 -4.81 8.79
C ALA A 49 0.70 -6.16 9.28
N TYR A 50 1.53 -7.20 9.36
CA TYR A 50 1.13 -8.50 9.88
C TYR A 50 0.78 -8.43 11.38
N ALA A 51 1.63 -7.80 12.19
CA ALA A 51 1.45 -7.69 13.64
C ALA A 51 0.19 -6.89 14.00
N SER A 52 -0.17 -5.87 13.20
CA SER A 52 -1.37 -5.07 13.42
C SER A 52 -2.66 -5.90 13.36
N LEU A 53 -2.67 -7.01 12.63
CA LEU A 53 -3.82 -7.92 12.57
C LEU A 53 -4.08 -8.68 13.89
N SER A 54 -3.19 -8.61 14.86
CA SER A 54 -3.43 -9.13 16.22
C SER A 54 -4.45 -8.29 16.99
N ASP A 55 -4.56 -7.00 16.68
CA ASP A 55 -5.57 -6.12 17.25
C ASP A 55 -6.95 -6.37 16.62
N ALA A 56 -7.98 -6.51 17.47
CA ALA A 56 -9.32 -6.87 17.00
C ALA A 56 -9.97 -5.75 16.16
N ALA A 57 -9.79 -4.49 16.55
CA ALA A 57 -10.37 -3.36 15.83
C ALA A 57 -9.70 -3.18 14.46
N THR A 58 -8.37 -3.24 14.41
CA THR A 58 -7.58 -3.18 13.16
C THR A 58 -7.95 -4.33 12.24
N ARG A 59 -8.10 -5.53 12.77
CA ARG A 59 -8.51 -6.72 12.00
C ARG A 59 -9.92 -6.57 11.42
N GLN A 60 -10.87 -6.06 12.20
CA GLN A 60 -12.22 -5.80 11.70
C GLN A 60 -12.23 -4.72 10.61
N ALA A 61 -11.49 -3.63 10.79
CA ALA A 61 -11.36 -2.59 9.78
C ALA A 61 -10.75 -3.14 8.49
N PHE A 62 -9.67 -3.89 8.58
CA PHE A 62 -9.04 -4.56 7.44
C PHE A 62 -10.03 -5.46 6.68
N LEU A 63 -10.77 -6.33 7.41
CA LEU A 63 -11.73 -7.24 6.78
C LEU A 63 -12.92 -6.51 6.14
N ARG A 64 -13.42 -5.45 6.76
CA ARG A 64 -14.48 -4.60 6.17
C ARG A 64 -14.01 -3.98 4.88
N THR A 65 -12.82 -3.36 4.87
CA THR A 65 -12.22 -2.77 3.67
C THR A 65 -11.99 -3.83 2.60
N LEU A 66 -11.40 -4.97 2.96
CA LEU A 66 -11.16 -6.05 2.02
C LEU A 66 -12.45 -6.53 1.35
N ARG A 67 -13.51 -6.79 2.14
CA ARG A 67 -14.81 -7.25 1.64
C ARG A 67 -15.55 -6.20 0.81
N SER A 68 -15.23 -4.92 0.97
CA SER A 68 -15.82 -3.87 0.13
C SER A 68 -15.21 -3.79 -1.26
N VAL A 69 -14.01 -4.34 -1.46
CA VAL A 69 -13.25 -4.23 -2.72
C VAL A 69 -12.91 -5.58 -3.37
N VAL A 70 -13.03 -6.69 -2.62
CA VAL A 70 -12.72 -8.05 -3.11
C VAL A 70 -13.85 -9.00 -2.75
N ASP A 71 -14.33 -9.77 -3.71
CA ASP A 71 -15.25 -10.89 -3.53
C ASP A 71 -14.60 -12.24 -3.91
N TYR A 72 -15.39 -13.31 -3.94
CA TYR A 72 -14.92 -14.65 -4.34
C TYR A 72 -14.50 -14.73 -5.82
N ARG A 73 -14.96 -13.80 -6.65
CA ARG A 73 -14.59 -13.68 -8.07
C ARG A 73 -13.31 -12.88 -8.27
N GLY A 74 -12.92 -12.06 -7.29
CA GLY A 74 -11.73 -11.23 -7.30
C GLY A 74 -12.01 -9.79 -6.89
N GLN A 75 -11.43 -8.82 -7.59
CA GLN A 75 -11.66 -7.40 -7.32
C GLN A 75 -13.06 -7.01 -7.77
N ALA A 76 -13.91 -6.61 -6.81
CA ALA A 76 -15.30 -6.23 -7.04
C ALA A 76 -15.46 -4.75 -7.41
N VAL A 77 -14.49 -3.90 -7.05
CA VAL A 77 -14.53 -2.45 -7.27
C VAL A 77 -13.29 -2.02 -8.05
N SER A 78 -13.49 -1.23 -9.10
CA SER A 78 -12.42 -0.59 -9.85
C SER A 78 -12.54 0.93 -9.75
N ALA A 79 -11.43 1.61 -9.53
CA ALA A 79 -11.35 3.06 -9.58
C ALA A 79 -11.58 3.62 -11.00
N LEU A 80 -11.43 2.79 -12.04
CA LEU A 80 -11.59 3.19 -13.43
C LEU A 80 -12.93 3.89 -13.72
N ASN A 81 -14.01 3.46 -13.04
CA ASN A 81 -15.35 4.05 -13.21
C ASN A 81 -15.49 5.44 -12.57
N ARG A 82 -14.46 5.92 -11.85
CA ARG A 82 -14.49 7.20 -11.11
C ARG A 82 -13.33 8.12 -11.49
N LEU A 83 -12.60 7.83 -12.56
CA LEU A 83 -11.45 8.64 -13.00
C LEU A 83 -11.86 10.07 -13.41
N TYR A 84 -13.14 10.29 -13.74
CA TYR A 84 -13.67 11.62 -13.98
C TYR A 84 -13.50 12.58 -12.78
N LEU A 85 -13.37 12.04 -11.57
CA LEU A 85 -13.10 12.83 -10.36
C LEU A 85 -11.67 13.41 -10.34
N ASN A 86 -10.78 12.89 -11.17
CA ASN A 86 -9.38 13.32 -11.27
C ASN A 86 -9.13 14.28 -12.44
N ALA A 87 -10.14 14.61 -13.23
CA ALA A 87 -9.98 15.38 -14.47
C ALA A 87 -9.23 16.71 -14.26
N ASP A 88 -9.44 17.37 -13.10
CA ASP A 88 -8.85 18.65 -12.75
C ASP A 88 -7.79 18.55 -11.64
N LEU A 89 -7.43 17.31 -11.22
CA LEU A 89 -6.48 17.09 -10.13
C LEU A 89 -5.14 16.62 -10.67
N PRO A 90 -4.05 17.38 -10.45
CA PRO A 90 -2.71 16.90 -10.73
C PRO A 90 -2.47 15.60 -9.96
N THR A 91 -2.13 14.55 -10.69
CA THR A 91 -2.00 13.20 -10.12
C THR A 91 -0.59 12.67 -10.31
N LEU A 92 0.05 12.26 -9.23
CA LEU A 92 1.34 11.58 -9.22
C LEU A 92 1.16 10.15 -8.73
N LEU A 93 1.69 9.21 -9.49
CA LEU A 93 1.75 7.79 -9.16
C LEU A 93 3.21 7.41 -8.93
N ILE A 94 3.55 6.87 -7.75
CA ILE A 94 4.90 6.38 -7.42
C ILE A 94 4.80 4.88 -7.19
N TRP A 95 5.61 4.09 -7.90
CA TRP A 95 5.52 2.63 -7.86
C TRP A 95 6.90 1.98 -7.83
N GLY A 96 7.04 0.89 -7.10
CA GLY A 96 8.23 0.06 -7.14
C GLY A 96 8.15 -1.00 -8.25
N ASP A 97 9.21 -1.17 -9.04
CA ASP A 97 9.26 -2.18 -10.11
C ASP A 97 9.28 -3.64 -9.58
N LYS A 98 9.65 -3.83 -8.30
CA LYS A 98 9.67 -5.12 -7.61
C LYS A 98 8.47 -5.31 -6.65
N ASP A 99 7.41 -4.56 -6.83
CA ASP A 99 6.19 -4.76 -6.05
C ASP A 99 5.55 -6.13 -6.38
N LYS A 100 5.60 -7.03 -5.39
CA LYS A 100 5.02 -8.39 -5.48
C LYS A 100 3.60 -8.46 -4.90
N ILE A 101 3.13 -7.38 -4.29
CA ILE A 101 1.79 -7.30 -3.69
C ILE A 101 0.81 -6.73 -4.73
N ILE A 102 1.16 -5.59 -5.32
CA ILE A 102 0.41 -4.97 -6.42
C ILE A 102 1.40 -4.72 -7.56
N PRO A 103 1.42 -5.58 -8.58
CA PRO A 103 2.37 -5.48 -9.68
C PRO A 103 2.38 -4.11 -10.36
N VAL A 104 3.54 -3.65 -10.80
CA VAL A 104 3.75 -2.34 -11.46
C VAL A 104 2.83 -2.12 -12.67
N ALA A 105 2.38 -3.19 -13.33
CA ALA A 105 1.41 -3.11 -14.42
C ALA A 105 0.09 -2.40 -14.02
N HIS A 106 -0.30 -2.44 -12.74
CA HIS A 106 -1.46 -1.67 -12.25
C HIS A 106 -1.18 -0.18 -12.19
N GLY A 107 0.05 0.23 -11.86
CA GLY A 107 0.48 1.63 -11.90
C GLY A 107 0.50 2.18 -13.33
N VAL A 108 1.01 1.38 -14.28
CA VAL A 108 1.00 1.71 -15.71
C VAL A 108 -0.43 1.86 -16.24
N ALA A 109 -1.30 0.89 -15.97
CA ALA A 109 -2.69 0.95 -16.38
C ALA A 109 -3.46 2.14 -15.76
N ALA A 110 -3.14 2.50 -14.51
CA ALA A 110 -3.72 3.69 -13.88
C ALA A 110 -3.23 4.97 -14.55
N HIS A 111 -1.96 5.05 -14.90
CA HIS A 111 -1.38 6.19 -15.62
C HIS A 111 -2.03 6.38 -17.00
N GLU A 112 -2.17 5.30 -17.76
CA GLU A 112 -2.84 5.32 -19.06
C GLU A 112 -4.30 5.77 -18.97
N ALA A 113 -4.97 5.42 -17.85
CA ALA A 113 -6.37 5.74 -17.63
C ALA A 113 -6.62 7.12 -17.00
N ILE A 114 -5.58 7.82 -16.50
CA ILE A 114 -5.67 9.15 -15.88
C ILE A 114 -4.91 10.17 -16.74
N PRO A 115 -5.58 10.89 -17.64
CA PRO A 115 -4.93 11.89 -18.50
C PRO A 115 -4.20 12.95 -17.66
N GLY A 116 -2.96 13.27 -18.04
CA GLY A 116 -2.14 14.26 -17.34
C GLY A 116 -1.54 13.79 -16.02
N SER A 117 -1.72 12.52 -15.63
CA SER A 117 -0.99 11.97 -14.49
C SER A 117 0.52 11.83 -14.82
N ARG A 118 1.33 11.83 -13.78
CA ARG A 118 2.75 11.50 -13.83
C ARG A 118 2.97 10.16 -13.15
N LEU A 119 3.73 9.26 -13.77
CA LEU A 119 4.11 7.97 -13.20
C LEU A 119 5.62 7.90 -13.00
N GLU A 120 6.06 7.62 -11.78
CA GLU A 120 7.43 7.37 -11.40
C GLU A 120 7.59 5.91 -10.97
N ILE A 121 8.47 5.17 -11.66
CA ILE A 121 8.75 3.77 -11.35
C ILE A 121 10.14 3.70 -10.75
N LEU A 122 10.22 3.30 -9.48
CA LEU A 122 11.47 3.21 -8.73
C LEU A 122 12.11 1.82 -8.90
N PRO A 123 13.33 1.74 -9.48
CA PRO A 123 13.99 0.46 -9.75
C PRO A 123 14.45 -0.21 -8.45
N GLY A 124 14.25 -1.52 -8.37
CA GLY A 124 14.64 -2.35 -7.21
C GLY A 124 13.71 -2.24 -6.00
N ILE A 125 12.74 -1.31 -6.02
CA ILE A 125 11.85 -1.00 -4.89
C ILE A 125 10.60 -1.89 -4.94
N GLY A 126 10.09 -2.26 -3.75
CA GLY A 126 8.90 -3.08 -3.60
C GLY A 126 7.64 -2.26 -3.31
N HIS A 127 6.80 -2.83 -2.41
CA HIS A 127 5.47 -2.30 -2.10
C HIS A 127 5.47 -1.03 -1.25
N TYR A 128 6.59 -0.68 -0.62
CA TYR A 128 6.68 0.46 0.30
C TYR A 128 7.72 1.49 -0.16
N PRO A 129 7.53 2.19 -1.29
CA PRO A 129 8.51 3.15 -1.81
C PRO A 129 8.95 4.17 -0.76
N HIS A 130 8.00 4.72 0.00
CA HIS A 130 8.24 5.71 1.06
C HIS A 130 9.12 5.21 2.21
N ALA A 131 9.23 3.89 2.40
CA ALA A 131 10.06 3.28 3.44
C ALA A 131 11.34 2.65 2.87
N GLU A 132 11.32 2.25 1.60
CA GLU A 132 12.44 1.58 0.94
C GLU A 132 13.40 2.57 0.27
N ALA A 133 12.87 3.71 -0.20
CA ALA A 133 13.62 4.78 -0.87
C ALA A 133 13.05 6.17 -0.49
N PRO A 134 13.11 6.57 0.80
CA PRO A 134 12.46 7.80 1.27
C PRO A 134 13.01 9.05 0.59
N ASP A 135 14.32 9.11 0.35
CA ASP A 135 14.95 10.27 -0.26
C ASP A 135 14.53 10.45 -1.73
N ASP A 136 14.44 9.35 -2.49
CA ASP A 136 13.95 9.38 -3.87
C ASP A 136 12.48 9.82 -3.91
N VAL A 137 11.65 9.29 -3.01
CA VAL A 137 10.24 9.67 -2.91
C VAL A 137 10.10 11.14 -2.57
N MET A 138 10.90 11.66 -1.63
CA MET A 138 10.87 13.08 -1.27
C MET A 138 11.29 13.97 -2.43
N ALA A 139 12.35 13.62 -3.16
CA ALA A 139 12.80 14.37 -4.34
C ALA A 139 11.71 14.43 -5.43
N ILE A 140 11.02 13.31 -5.68
CA ILE A 140 9.91 13.23 -6.64
C ILE A 140 8.75 14.12 -6.18
N LEU A 141 8.40 14.10 -4.88
CA LEU A 141 7.34 14.94 -4.33
C LEU A 141 7.68 16.42 -4.42
N ASP A 142 8.89 16.81 -4.07
CA ASP A 142 9.36 18.20 -4.13
C ASP A 142 9.29 18.73 -5.56
N ASP A 143 9.78 17.97 -6.54
CA ASP A 143 9.68 18.31 -7.96
C ASP A 143 8.23 18.40 -8.43
N PHE A 144 7.39 17.44 -8.04
CA PHE A 144 5.96 17.45 -8.40
C PHE A 144 5.23 18.68 -7.83
N PHE A 145 5.52 19.08 -6.61
CA PHE A 145 4.89 20.27 -6.01
C PHE A 145 5.46 21.58 -6.55
N ALA A 146 6.74 21.62 -6.89
CA ALA A 146 7.39 22.82 -7.48
C ALA A 146 6.88 23.12 -8.90
N THR A 147 6.54 22.09 -9.67
CA THR A 147 6.09 22.23 -11.06
C THR A 147 4.57 22.51 -11.19
N ARG A 148 3.83 22.53 -10.09
CA ARG A 148 2.37 22.78 -10.12
C ARG A 148 2.07 24.26 -10.30
N PRO A 149 1.24 24.68 -11.28
CA PRO A 149 0.67 26.01 -11.28
C PRO A 149 -0.13 26.23 -9.99
N ALA A 150 0.04 27.38 -9.36
CA ALA A 150 -0.74 27.76 -8.18
C ALA A 150 -2.24 27.57 -8.48
N HIS A 151 -2.89 26.69 -7.74
CA HIS A 151 -4.33 26.46 -7.93
C HIS A 151 -5.06 27.72 -7.42
N THR A 152 -5.45 28.58 -8.34
CA THR A 152 -6.34 29.71 -8.04
C THR A 152 -7.69 29.11 -7.64
N ARG A 153 -7.95 29.09 -6.34
CA ARG A 153 -9.26 28.72 -5.81
C ARG A 153 -10.28 29.68 -6.44
N LYS A 154 -11.10 29.20 -7.38
CA LYS A 154 -12.26 29.95 -7.82
C LYS A 154 -13.19 30.08 -6.63
N THR A 155 -13.13 31.21 -5.93
CA THR A 155 -14.16 31.64 -5.00
C THR A 155 -15.39 31.98 -5.84
N GLY A 156 -16.32 31.05 -5.88
CA GLY A 156 -17.67 31.24 -6.39
C GLY A 156 -18.62 31.45 -5.24
#